data_c491d0fcd84eb9462fd67ef0ded9b91c
#
_entry.id   c491d0fcd84eb9462fd67ef0ded9b91c
#
_cell.length_a   1.000
_cell.length_b   1.000
_cell.length_c   1.000
_cell.angle_alpha   90.00
_cell.angle_beta   90.00
_cell.angle_gamma   90.00
#
_symmetry.space_group_name_H-M   'P 1'
#
loop_
_entity.id
_entity.type
_entity.pdbx_description
1 polymer ?
#
loop_
_entity_poly.entity_id
_entity_poly.type
_entity_poly.pdbx_seq_one_letter_code
_entity_poly.pdbx_strand_id
1 'polypeptide(L)'
;MQMLPTPLPRTGSALVASVPATAGARRVTLKLTMRYEMQCGWPGAGPLVVSLPAAMRVVPHSITRAAVSLDGKPPATVSVTGRVIVFTLPPRRGVTCMEIGPGALTVVFAPAAGIGNPAKAGTYRIAVRIGAHSFTARLTV
;
A
#
# COMPACT_ATOMS: atom_id res chain seq x y z
N MET A 1 39.61 10.71 -12.89
CA MET A 1 38.51 11.26 -12.09
C MET A 1 37.43 10.24 -12.00
N GLN A 2 37.07 9.86 -10.82
CA GLN A 2 36.04 8.90 -10.63
C GLN A 2 34.69 9.62 -10.55
N MET A 3 33.81 9.29 -11.49
CA MET A 3 32.45 9.78 -11.40
C MET A 3 31.74 9.06 -10.23
N LEU A 4 31.15 9.84 -9.36
CA LEU A 4 30.23 9.27 -8.38
C LEU A 4 29.10 8.60 -9.15
N PRO A 5 28.80 7.33 -8.83
CA PRO A 5 27.67 6.70 -9.47
C PRO A 5 26.39 7.50 -9.19
N THR A 6 25.62 7.73 -10.22
CA THR A 6 24.26 8.23 -10.05
C THR A 6 23.57 7.29 -9.06
N PRO A 7 22.98 7.80 -7.97
CA PRO A 7 22.27 6.91 -7.08
C PRO A 7 21.25 6.13 -7.89
N LEU A 8 21.33 4.82 -7.85
CA LEU A 8 20.33 3.96 -8.46
C LEU A 8 19.00 4.36 -7.88
N PRO A 9 17.95 4.46 -8.72
CA PRO A 9 16.61 4.64 -8.19
C PRO A 9 16.41 3.56 -7.13
N ARG A 10 16.04 3.98 -5.94
CA ARG A 10 15.81 3.05 -4.84
C ARG A 10 14.70 2.12 -5.25
N THR A 11 15.11 0.90 -5.58
CA THR A 11 14.17 -0.12 -5.98
C THR A 11 13.58 -0.73 -4.74
N GLY A 12 12.31 -0.45 -4.55
CA GLY A 12 11.51 -1.22 -3.62
C GLY A 12 10.76 -2.31 -4.35
N SER A 13 10.17 -3.19 -3.61
CA SER A 13 9.25 -4.20 -4.11
C SER A 13 7.92 -4.11 -3.40
N ALA A 14 6.87 -4.50 -4.10
CA ALA A 14 5.54 -4.56 -3.53
C ALA A 14 4.90 -5.89 -3.89
N LEU A 15 4.26 -6.50 -2.91
CA LEU A 15 3.49 -7.74 -3.06
C LEU A 15 2.06 -7.48 -2.65
N VAL A 16 1.14 -8.13 -3.32
CA VAL A 16 -0.27 -8.06 -2.97
C VAL A 16 -0.91 -9.43 -3.03
N ALA A 17 -1.81 -9.70 -2.11
CA ALA A 17 -2.62 -10.89 -2.09
C ALA A 17 -4.03 -10.55 -1.62
N SER A 18 -5.02 -11.22 -2.19
CA SER A 18 -6.39 -11.18 -1.71
C SER A 18 -6.78 -12.54 -1.14
N VAL A 19 -7.61 -12.53 -0.10
CA VAL A 19 -8.15 -13.75 0.50
C VAL A 19 -9.66 -13.61 0.62
N PRO A 20 -10.41 -14.45 -0.05
CA PRO A 20 -10.00 -15.47 -1.03
C PRO A 20 -9.46 -14.86 -2.32
N ALA A 21 -8.58 -15.59 -3.01
CA ALA A 21 -7.98 -15.14 -4.26
C ALA A 21 -8.82 -15.52 -5.50
N THR A 22 -10.08 -15.79 -5.31
CA THR A 22 -10.99 -16.23 -6.36
C THR A 22 -11.54 -15.04 -7.14
N ALA A 23 -11.58 -15.16 -8.47
CA ALA A 23 -12.19 -14.14 -9.32
C ALA A 23 -13.64 -13.88 -8.89
N GLY A 24 -14.03 -12.60 -8.85
CA GLY A 24 -15.37 -12.18 -8.46
C GLY A 24 -15.67 -12.24 -6.97
N ALA A 25 -14.74 -12.69 -6.12
CA ALA A 25 -14.96 -12.73 -4.68
C ALA A 25 -15.20 -11.30 -4.14
N ARG A 26 -16.19 -11.17 -3.29
CA ARG A 26 -16.54 -9.90 -2.67
C ARG A 26 -16.03 -9.84 -1.24
N ARG A 27 -15.76 -8.62 -0.76
CA ARG A 27 -15.30 -8.39 0.61
C ARG A 27 -14.08 -9.22 0.96
N VAL A 28 -13.09 -9.15 0.09
CA VAL A 28 -11.83 -9.85 0.33
C VAL A 28 -10.99 -9.11 1.36
N THR A 29 -10.09 -9.84 2.01
CA THR A 29 -8.98 -9.23 2.72
C THR A 29 -7.89 -8.95 1.70
N LEU A 30 -7.55 -7.69 1.51
CA LEU A 30 -6.50 -7.30 0.57
C LEU A 30 -5.28 -6.86 1.37
N LYS A 31 -4.17 -7.55 1.17
CA LYS A 31 -2.92 -7.29 1.88
C LYS A 31 -1.85 -6.82 0.90
N LEU A 32 -1.32 -5.64 1.15
CA LEU A 32 -0.21 -5.04 0.41
C LEU A 32 1.01 -4.97 1.30
N THR A 33 2.14 -5.43 0.82
CA THR A 33 3.42 -5.31 1.54
C THR A 33 4.42 -4.61 0.65
N MET A 34 4.90 -3.46 1.08
CA MET A 34 5.96 -2.71 0.40
C MET A 34 7.25 -2.86 1.17
N ARG A 35 8.34 -3.17 0.46
CA ARG A 35 9.68 -3.30 1.03
C ARG A 35 10.59 -2.30 0.36
N TYR A 36 11.20 -1.43 1.14
CA TYR A 36 12.11 -0.41 0.65
C TYR A 36 12.99 0.11 1.78
N GLU A 37 13.94 0.96 1.45
CA GLU A 37 14.76 1.59 2.46
C GLU A 37 13.97 2.63 3.24
N MET A 38 13.98 2.47 4.54
CA MET A 38 13.27 3.32 5.49
C MET A 38 14.23 3.82 6.56
N GLN A 39 13.94 4.98 7.12
CA GLN A 39 14.66 5.46 8.29
C GLN A 39 14.09 4.79 9.54
N CYS A 40 14.88 3.86 10.10
CA CYS A 40 14.51 3.12 11.31
C CYS A 40 13.16 2.41 11.19
N GLY A 41 12.88 1.85 10.04
CA GLY A 41 11.65 1.13 9.78
C GLY A 41 10.41 2.01 9.65
N TRP A 42 10.58 3.33 9.60
CA TRP A 42 9.46 4.25 9.42
C TRP A 42 9.31 4.67 7.96
N PRO A 43 8.10 4.52 7.39
CA PRO A 43 7.89 4.78 5.97
C PRO A 43 7.95 6.27 5.59
N GLY A 44 8.04 7.18 6.53
CA GLY A 44 8.10 8.61 6.25
C GLY A 44 6.78 9.32 6.52
N ALA A 45 6.79 10.65 6.40
CA ALA A 45 5.66 11.51 6.71
C ALA A 45 4.72 11.75 5.52
N GLY A 46 5.09 11.31 4.34
CA GLY A 46 4.28 11.53 3.15
C GLY A 46 3.00 10.72 3.14
N PRO A 47 2.03 11.10 2.29
CA PRO A 47 0.83 10.29 2.14
C PRO A 47 1.16 8.98 1.43
N LEU A 48 0.42 7.94 1.81
CA LEU A 48 0.40 6.67 1.12
C LEU A 48 -0.76 6.68 0.15
N VAL A 49 -0.50 6.49 -1.13
CA VAL A 49 -1.52 6.49 -2.18
C VAL A 49 -1.62 5.10 -2.80
N VAL A 50 -2.80 4.50 -2.74
CA VAL A 50 -3.08 3.21 -3.36
C VAL A 50 -4.07 3.42 -4.49
N SER A 51 -3.70 3.02 -5.70
CA SER A 51 -4.57 3.11 -6.88
C SER A 51 -4.95 1.71 -7.31
N LEU A 52 -6.25 1.40 -7.18
CA LEU A 52 -6.78 0.09 -7.53
C LEU A 52 -7.18 0.05 -9.01
N PRO A 53 -6.99 -1.09 -9.70
CA PRO A 53 -7.38 -1.21 -11.10
C PRO A 53 -8.90 -1.12 -11.28
N ALA A 54 -9.32 -0.68 -12.46
CA ALA A 54 -10.73 -0.51 -12.79
C ALA A 54 -11.54 -1.80 -12.66
N ALA A 55 -10.90 -2.96 -12.82
CA ALA A 55 -11.56 -4.26 -12.71
C ALA A 55 -11.93 -4.65 -11.27
N MET A 56 -11.30 -4.04 -10.26
CA MET A 56 -11.64 -4.31 -8.87
C MET A 56 -12.88 -3.54 -8.44
N ARG A 57 -13.64 -4.16 -7.57
CA ARG A 57 -14.82 -3.53 -6.99
C ARG A 57 -14.38 -2.69 -5.78
N VAL A 58 -14.81 -1.44 -5.79
CA VAL A 58 -14.51 -0.49 -4.71
C VAL A 58 -15.79 0.17 -4.27
N VAL A 59 -16.04 0.17 -2.98
CA VAL A 59 -17.15 0.88 -2.35
C VAL A 59 -16.54 1.99 -1.49
N PRO A 60 -16.47 3.23 -1.99
CA PRO A 60 -15.65 4.26 -1.35
C PRO A 60 -16.00 4.53 0.12
N HIS A 61 -17.27 4.57 0.46
CA HIS A 61 -17.70 4.86 1.83
C HIS A 61 -17.43 3.73 2.82
N SER A 62 -17.10 2.53 2.33
CA SER A 62 -16.74 1.39 3.17
C SER A 62 -15.27 1.38 3.56
N ILE A 63 -14.44 2.16 2.89
CA ILE A 63 -13.00 2.23 3.20
C ILE A 63 -12.80 3.29 4.27
N THR A 64 -12.90 2.86 5.52
CA THR A 64 -12.78 3.71 6.70
C THR A 64 -11.50 3.41 7.46
N ARG A 65 -11.13 4.27 8.40
CA ARG A 65 -9.98 4.04 9.27
C ARG A 65 -10.07 2.70 10.00
N ALA A 66 -11.26 2.29 10.40
CA ALA A 66 -11.47 1.03 11.10
C ALA A 66 -11.32 -0.19 10.19
N ALA A 67 -11.48 -0.04 8.89
CA ALA A 67 -11.40 -1.12 7.92
C ALA A 67 -9.99 -1.31 7.32
N VAL A 68 -9.04 -0.45 7.68
CA VAL A 68 -7.67 -0.46 7.14
C VAL A 68 -6.67 -0.43 8.28
N SER A 69 -5.61 -1.21 8.14
CA SER A 69 -4.48 -1.16 9.07
C SER A 69 -3.17 -0.96 8.32
N LEU A 70 -2.30 -0.18 8.95
CA LEU A 70 -0.93 0.07 8.50
C LEU A 70 -0.02 -0.50 9.60
N ASP A 71 0.63 -1.63 9.32
CA ASP A 71 1.42 -2.37 10.33
C ASP A 71 0.62 -2.63 11.62
N GLY A 72 -0.65 -2.98 11.47
CA GLY A 72 -1.53 -3.29 12.59
C GLY A 72 -2.18 -2.08 13.27
N LYS A 73 -1.92 -0.86 12.80
CA LYS A 73 -2.49 0.37 13.37
C LYS A 73 -3.38 1.07 12.34
N PRO A 74 -4.44 1.76 12.79
CA PRO A 74 -5.23 2.54 11.84
C PRO A 74 -4.44 3.71 11.28
N PRO A 75 -4.72 4.14 10.04
CA PRO A 75 -4.15 5.37 9.51
C PRO A 75 -4.66 6.59 10.29
N ALA A 76 -3.95 7.72 10.20
CA ALA A 76 -4.43 8.96 10.80
C ALA A 76 -5.66 9.48 10.05
N THR A 77 -5.63 9.44 8.72
CA THR A 77 -6.77 9.81 7.87
C THR A 77 -6.89 8.88 6.68
N VAL A 78 -8.08 8.76 6.13
CA VAL A 78 -8.37 8.05 4.89
C VAL A 78 -9.22 8.94 4.00
N SER A 79 -8.83 9.06 2.75
CA SER A 79 -9.62 9.75 1.73
C SER A 79 -9.71 8.87 0.49
N VAL A 80 -10.90 8.74 -0.07
CA VAL A 80 -11.15 7.91 -1.24
C VAL A 80 -11.78 8.76 -2.32
N THR A 81 -11.16 8.76 -3.50
CA THR A 81 -11.70 9.40 -4.69
C THR A 81 -11.68 8.37 -5.82
N GLY A 82 -12.86 7.87 -6.17
CA GLY A 82 -12.97 6.79 -7.15
C GLY A 82 -12.24 5.53 -6.68
N ARG A 83 -11.13 5.21 -7.33
CA ARG A 83 -10.30 4.04 -7.04
C ARG A 83 -8.96 4.40 -6.41
N VAL A 84 -8.79 5.66 -6.06
CA VAL A 84 -7.57 6.16 -5.44
C VAL A 84 -7.83 6.37 -3.95
N ILE A 85 -7.04 5.71 -3.14
CA ILE A 85 -7.17 5.73 -1.68
C ILE A 85 -5.92 6.38 -1.12
N VAL A 86 -6.10 7.44 -0.35
CA VAL A 86 -5.00 8.20 0.24
C VAL A 86 -5.07 8.05 1.76
N PHE A 87 -3.96 7.58 2.33
CA PHE A 87 -3.81 7.46 3.77
C PHE A 87 -2.79 8.47 4.27
N THR A 88 -3.06 9.05 5.42
CA THR A 88 -2.05 9.79 6.17
C THR A 88 -1.52 8.89 7.27
N LEU A 89 -0.21 8.76 7.33
CA LEU A 89 0.45 7.95 8.34
C LEU A 89 0.48 8.70 9.68
N PRO A 90 0.33 7.99 10.81
CA PRO A 90 0.49 8.62 12.10
C PRO A 90 1.90 9.22 12.24
N PRO A 91 2.03 10.39 12.82
CA PRO A 91 3.35 10.99 13.00
C PRO A 91 4.18 10.17 13.99
N ARG A 92 5.46 10.04 13.68
CA ARG A 92 6.41 9.42 14.58
C ARG A 92 6.87 10.44 15.60
N ARG A 93 6.71 10.13 16.88
CA ARG A 93 7.08 11.04 17.98
C ARG A 93 8.23 10.47 18.79
N GLY A 94 9.11 11.36 19.23
CA GLY A 94 10.09 11.07 20.27
C GLY A 94 11.24 10.18 19.90
N VAL A 95 11.46 9.92 18.61
CA VAL A 95 12.56 9.05 18.16
C VAL A 95 13.46 9.81 17.21
N THR A 96 14.70 9.96 17.61
CA THR A 96 15.75 10.44 16.71
C THR A 96 16.52 9.23 16.23
N CYS A 97 16.40 8.89 14.96
CA CYS A 97 17.13 7.80 14.37
C CYS A 97 17.60 8.20 12.99
N MET A 98 18.88 7.99 12.72
CA MET A 98 19.52 8.36 11.47
C MET A 98 19.82 7.15 10.57
N GLU A 99 19.56 5.95 11.05
CA GLU A 99 19.86 4.75 10.27
C GLU A 99 18.84 4.57 9.15
N ILE A 100 19.36 4.29 7.95
CA ILE A 100 18.56 3.92 6.80
C ILE A 100 18.85 2.47 6.50
N GLY A 101 17.81 1.67 6.44
CA GLY A 101 17.95 0.25 6.18
C GLY A 101 16.67 -0.35 5.61
N PRO A 102 16.70 -1.64 5.28
CA PRO A 102 15.52 -2.30 4.73
C PRO A 102 14.39 -2.32 5.75
N GLY A 103 13.19 -2.04 5.27
CA GLY A 103 11.99 -2.09 6.07
C GLY A 103 10.80 -2.55 5.25
N ALA A 104 9.69 -2.84 5.91
CA ALA A 104 8.46 -3.24 5.27
C ALA A 104 7.28 -2.49 5.87
N LEU A 105 6.35 -2.10 5.02
CA LEU A 105 5.06 -1.56 5.44
C LEU A 105 3.97 -2.50 4.90
N THR A 106 3.12 -2.96 5.77
CA THR A 106 1.98 -3.81 5.43
C THR A 106 0.68 -3.05 5.58
N VAL A 107 -0.06 -2.96 4.49
CA VAL A 107 -1.40 -2.37 4.47
C VAL A 107 -2.41 -3.49 4.31
N VAL A 108 -3.37 -3.56 5.22
CA VAL A 108 -4.43 -4.57 5.17
C VAL A 108 -5.78 -3.86 5.07
N PHE A 109 -6.50 -4.18 4.00
CA PHE A 109 -7.91 -3.82 3.88
C PHE A 109 -8.72 -5.02 4.37
N ALA A 110 -9.44 -4.83 5.47
CA ALA A 110 -10.29 -5.88 6.02
C ALA A 110 -11.52 -6.10 5.13
N PRO A 111 -12.25 -7.21 5.28
CA PRO A 111 -13.49 -7.45 4.53
C PRO A 111 -14.50 -6.31 4.64
N ALA A 112 -14.53 -5.62 5.77
CA ALA A 112 -15.42 -4.48 5.97
C ALA A 112 -15.13 -3.31 5.00
N ALA A 113 -13.93 -3.23 4.42
CA ALA A 113 -13.61 -2.23 3.42
C ALA A 113 -14.38 -2.41 2.11
N GLY A 114 -14.98 -3.57 1.90
CA GLY A 114 -15.86 -3.81 0.76
C GLY A 114 -15.16 -3.98 -0.57
N ILE A 115 -13.85 -4.24 -0.57
CA ILE A 115 -13.08 -4.43 -1.81
C ILE A 115 -13.35 -5.81 -2.37
N GLY A 116 -13.63 -5.89 -3.67
CA GLY A 116 -13.85 -7.15 -4.37
C GLY A 116 -12.82 -7.41 -5.45
N ASN A 117 -12.53 -8.69 -5.66
CA ASN A 117 -11.64 -9.12 -6.72
C ASN A 117 -12.25 -8.85 -8.11
N PRO A 118 -11.40 -8.68 -9.14
CA PRO A 118 -11.87 -8.63 -10.51
C PRO A 118 -12.74 -9.86 -10.85
N ALA A 119 -13.75 -9.65 -11.69
CA ALA A 119 -14.66 -10.71 -12.09
C ALA A 119 -14.01 -11.79 -12.95
N LYS A 120 -12.97 -11.41 -13.70
CA LYS A 120 -12.23 -12.34 -14.56
C LYS A 120 -10.92 -12.73 -13.91
N ALA A 121 -10.58 -14.02 -13.97
CA ALA A 121 -9.27 -14.50 -13.56
C ALA A 121 -8.16 -13.83 -14.38
N GLY A 122 -7.06 -13.53 -13.75
CA GLY A 122 -5.93 -12.88 -14.41
C GLY A 122 -5.03 -12.17 -13.42
N THR A 123 -4.11 -11.40 -13.96
CA THR A 123 -3.17 -10.60 -13.18
C THR A 123 -3.45 -9.11 -13.39
N TYR A 124 -3.58 -8.39 -12.29
CA TYR A 124 -3.94 -6.98 -12.28
C TYR A 124 -2.90 -6.17 -11.52
N ARG A 125 -2.70 -4.92 -11.93
CA ARG A 125 -1.72 -4.05 -11.32
C ARG A 125 -2.36 -3.14 -10.29
N ILE A 126 -1.74 -3.06 -9.12
CA ILE A 126 -2.08 -2.09 -8.08
C ILE A 126 -0.88 -1.16 -7.94
N ALA A 127 -1.11 0.12 -8.12
CA ALA A 127 -0.05 1.11 -7.98
C ALA A 127 -0.06 1.67 -6.56
N VAL A 128 1.14 1.80 -5.98
CA VAL A 128 1.31 2.35 -4.64
C VAL A 128 2.40 3.42 -4.69
N ARG A 129 2.15 4.54 -4.04
CA ARG A 129 3.14 5.60 -3.90
C ARG A 129 3.25 6.04 -2.44
N ILE A 130 4.47 6.10 -1.95
CA ILE A 130 4.79 6.63 -0.63
C ILE A 130 5.88 7.68 -0.79
N GLY A 131 5.55 8.95 -0.59
CA GLY A 131 6.50 10.03 -0.85
C GLY A 131 7.06 9.97 -2.27
N ALA A 132 8.37 9.81 -2.41
CA ALA A 132 9.06 9.70 -3.70
C ALA A 132 9.14 8.26 -4.23
N HIS A 133 8.68 7.27 -3.44
CA HIS A 133 8.74 5.87 -3.83
C HIS A 133 7.47 5.45 -4.54
N SER A 134 7.61 4.79 -5.69
CA SER A 134 6.50 4.24 -6.46
C SER A 134 6.68 2.74 -6.62
N PHE A 135 5.61 2.00 -6.42
CA PHE A 135 5.60 0.55 -6.52
C PHE A 135 4.44 0.09 -7.39
N THR A 136 4.62 -1.04 -8.03
CA THR A 136 3.55 -1.76 -8.70
C THR A 136 3.49 -3.16 -8.13
N ALA A 137 2.35 -3.52 -7.58
CA ALA A 137 2.08 -4.87 -7.10
C ALA A 137 1.16 -5.57 -8.08
N ARG A 138 1.34 -6.88 -8.27
CA ARG A 138 0.52 -7.68 -9.17
C ARG A 138 -0.38 -8.59 -8.36
N LEU A 139 -1.69 -8.39 -8.53
CA LEU A 139 -2.71 -9.24 -7.93
C LEU A 139 -3.12 -10.30 -8.93
N THR A 140 -3.01 -11.56 -8.54
CA THR A 140 -3.48 -12.69 -9.34
C THR A 140 -4.72 -13.31 -8.69
N VAL A 141 -5.77 -13.43 -9.46
CA VAL A 141 -7.02 -14.04 -9.02
C VAL A 141 -7.47 -15.13 -10.00
#